data_962cb636a0b17687a87edc5bc1f789b9
#
_entry.id   962cb636a0b17687a87edc5bc1f789b9
#
_cell.length_a   1.000
_cell.length_b   1.000
_cell.length_c   1.000
_cell.angle_alpha   90.00
_cell.angle_beta   90.00
_cell.angle_gamma   90.00
#
_symmetry.space_group_name_H-M   'P 1'
#
loop_
_entity.id
_entity.type
_entity.pdbx_description
1 polymer ?
#
loop_
_entity_poly.entity_id
_entity_poly.type
_entity_poly.pdbx_seq_one_letter_code
_entity_poly.pdbx_strand_id
1 'polypeptide(L)'
;MAEFKLGRIRFIWKGAWGTGTQYFKDDVIRYGGRTYICIVGHTASGTFEADQSTKWNNLADGQEWKSDWALSTVYKPNDIVKYGSLLYVCNTGHTSASSTSDGLELDQSKWDLWTEGFDWKGVWGVSTRYKVNDIVAYGGDLYLCTEKHTSAASTSDGLELDNAKWDTFARGLEWRGNWTATTRYRINDVIKYGGQVYVCNAGHT
;
A
#
# COMPACT_ATOMS: atom_id res chain seq x y z
N MET A 1 29.18 -49.45 -29.18
CA MET A 1 28.96 -48.31 -28.24
C MET A 1 27.57 -47.80 -28.51
N ALA A 2 26.70 -47.80 -27.51
CA ALA A 2 25.34 -47.22 -27.65
C ALA A 2 25.46 -45.70 -27.55
N GLU A 3 25.09 -44.97 -28.58
CA GLU A 3 25.06 -43.51 -28.63
C GLU A 3 23.88 -43.01 -27.80
N PHE A 4 24.13 -42.35 -26.66
CA PHE A 4 23.11 -41.76 -25.85
C PHE A 4 22.78 -40.38 -26.44
N LYS A 5 21.71 -40.27 -27.21
CA LYS A 5 21.19 -38.98 -27.68
C LYS A 5 20.41 -38.34 -26.53
N LEU A 6 21.01 -37.34 -25.85
CA LEU A 6 20.25 -36.42 -25.04
C LEU A 6 19.27 -35.68 -25.98
N GLY A 7 17.99 -36.02 -25.91
CA GLY A 7 16.94 -35.21 -26.52
C GLY A 7 17.01 -33.77 -25.98
N ARG A 8 16.83 -32.78 -26.85
CA ARG A 8 16.69 -31.37 -26.40
C ARG A 8 15.54 -31.28 -25.39
N ILE A 9 15.82 -30.87 -24.15
CA ILE A 9 14.81 -30.48 -23.20
C ILE A 9 14.13 -29.26 -23.81
N ARG A 10 12.88 -29.38 -24.19
CA ARG A 10 12.15 -28.35 -24.92
C ARG A 10 11.07 -27.79 -24.00
N PHE A 11 11.40 -26.74 -23.23
CA PHE A 11 10.39 -25.98 -22.55
C PHE A 11 9.60 -25.14 -23.56
N ILE A 12 8.26 -25.16 -23.44
CA ILE A 12 7.39 -24.37 -24.31
C ILE A 12 6.77 -23.25 -23.42
N TRP A 13 7.12 -22.01 -23.74
CA TRP A 13 6.50 -20.85 -23.11
C TRP A 13 5.07 -20.68 -23.60
N LYS A 14 4.09 -20.70 -22.67
CA LYS A 14 2.66 -20.55 -22.92
C LYS A 14 2.10 -19.18 -22.51
N GLY A 15 2.92 -18.29 -21.94
CA GLY A 15 2.45 -17.00 -21.43
C GLY A 15 1.81 -17.10 -20.06
N ALA A 16 0.78 -16.28 -19.80
CA ALA A 16 0.04 -16.31 -18.54
C ALA A 16 -0.83 -17.58 -18.47
N TRP A 17 -0.95 -18.13 -17.24
CA TRP A 17 -1.87 -19.23 -17.00
C TRP A 17 -3.33 -18.82 -17.32
N GLY A 18 -4.09 -19.73 -17.92
CA GLY A 18 -5.49 -19.56 -18.25
C GLY A 18 -6.33 -20.76 -17.84
N THR A 19 -7.49 -20.51 -17.22
CA THR A 19 -8.46 -21.56 -16.88
C THR A 19 -8.95 -22.27 -18.13
N GLY A 20 -9.22 -23.59 -18.05
CA GLY A 20 -9.71 -24.41 -19.15
C GLY A 20 -8.69 -24.66 -20.27
N THR A 21 -7.47 -24.14 -20.16
CA THR A 21 -6.39 -24.33 -21.13
C THR A 21 -5.76 -25.71 -20.97
N GLN A 22 -5.52 -26.40 -22.09
CA GLN A 22 -4.78 -27.66 -22.09
C GLN A 22 -3.28 -27.37 -21.97
N TYR A 23 -2.65 -27.90 -20.93
CA TYR A 23 -1.22 -27.88 -20.73
C TYR A 23 -0.62 -29.28 -20.84
N PHE A 24 0.58 -29.32 -21.36
CA PHE A 24 1.36 -30.56 -21.51
C PHE A 24 2.58 -30.49 -20.57
N LYS A 25 3.15 -31.65 -20.27
CA LYS A 25 4.40 -31.72 -19.54
C LYS A 25 5.47 -30.85 -20.22
N ASP A 26 6.27 -30.11 -19.42
CA ASP A 26 7.32 -29.18 -19.82
C ASP A 26 6.80 -27.86 -20.45
N ASP A 27 5.47 -27.63 -20.47
CA ASP A 27 4.94 -26.30 -20.73
C ASP A 27 5.30 -25.35 -19.55
N VAL A 28 5.70 -24.13 -19.88
CA VAL A 28 6.08 -23.09 -18.91
C VAL A 28 5.11 -21.94 -19.00
N ILE A 29 4.61 -21.52 -17.84
CA ILE A 29 3.63 -20.44 -17.71
C ILE A 29 4.08 -19.41 -16.67
N ARG A 30 3.47 -18.23 -16.72
CA ARG A 30 3.52 -17.24 -15.65
C ARG A 30 2.19 -17.21 -14.89
N TYR A 31 2.26 -17.22 -13.57
CA TYR A 31 1.12 -16.96 -12.70
C TYR A 31 1.54 -16.04 -11.55
N GLY A 32 0.98 -14.83 -11.52
CA GLY A 32 1.47 -13.76 -10.66
C GLY A 32 2.90 -13.39 -11.04
N GLY A 33 3.72 -13.06 -10.05
CA GLY A 33 5.15 -12.80 -10.22
C GLY A 33 6.00 -14.04 -10.44
N ARG A 34 5.41 -15.26 -10.50
CA ARG A 34 6.15 -16.54 -10.56
C ARG A 34 6.02 -17.22 -11.91
N THR A 35 7.05 -17.97 -12.26
CA THR A 35 7.07 -18.85 -13.43
C THR A 35 7.00 -20.30 -12.97
N TYR A 36 6.12 -21.07 -13.63
CA TYR A 36 5.89 -22.47 -13.31
C TYR A 36 6.10 -23.37 -14.52
N ILE A 37 6.53 -24.61 -14.25
CA ILE A 37 6.64 -25.66 -15.26
C ILE A 37 5.60 -26.74 -14.99
N CYS A 38 4.88 -27.13 -16.03
CA CYS A 38 3.92 -28.25 -15.99
C CYS A 38 4.66 -29.57 -15.84
N ILE A 39 4.38 -30.30 -14.77
CA ILE A 39 4.97 -31.64 -14.52
C ILE A 39 4.05 -32.77 -14.91
N VAL A 40 2.72 -32.52 -14.99
CA VAL A 40 1.70 -33.49 -15.40
C VAL A 40 0.72 -32.82 -16.36
N GLY A 41 0.61 -33.33 -17.58
CA GLY A 41 -0.34 -32.80 -18.58
C GLY A 41 -1.78 -32.85 -18.05
N HIS A 42 -2.51 -31.74 -18.21
CA HIS A 42 -3.88 -31.57 -17.69
C HIS A 42 -4.60 -30.44 -18.42
N THR A 43 -5.92 -30.39 -18.27
CA THR A 43 -6.70 -29.19 -18.56
C THR A 43 -6.81 -28.37 -17.26
N ALA A 44 -6.45 -27.09 -17.33
CA ALA A 44 -6.43 -26.22 -16.16
C ALA A 44 -7.81 -26.11 -15.50
N SER A 45 -7.82 -26.22 -14.19
CA SER A 45 -9.01 -26.07 -13.33
C SER A 45 -9.55 -24.63 -13.34
N GLY A 46 -10.58 -24.36 -12.53
CA GLY A 46 -11.13 -23.01 -12.38
C GLY A 46 -10.16 -22.01 -11.73
N THR A 47 -9.23 -22.50 -10.90
CA THR A 47 -8.19 -21.70 -10.24
C THR A 47 -6.83 -22.40 -10.37
N PHE A 48 -5.75 -21.62 -10.39
CA PHE A 48 -4.39 -22.17 -10.45
C PHE A 48 -4.05 -22.98 -9.19
N GLU A 49 -4.51 -22.52 -8.04
CA GLU A 49 -4.24 -23.11 -6.73
C GLU A 49 -4.77 -24.57 -6.64
N ALA A 50 -5.85 -24.88 -7.36
CA ALA A 50 -6.41 -26.24 -7.39
C ALA A 50 -5.45 -27.25 -8.06
N ASP A 51 -4.64 -26.79 -9.00
CA ASP A 51 -3.71 -27.62 -9.76
C ASP A 51 -2.26 -27.50 -9.28
N GLN A 52 -1.94 -26.42 -8.55
CA GLN A 52 -0.58 -26.01 -8.25
C GLN A 52 0.28 -27.13 -7.64
N SER A 53 -0.21 -27.77 -6.59
CA SER A 53 0.57 -28.76 -5.84
C SER A 53 0.84 -30.07 -6.57
N THR A 54 0.01 -30.41 -7.57
CA THR A 54 0.03 -31.72 -8.24
C THR A 54 0.44 -31.65 -9.70
N LYS A 55 0.31 -30.48 -10.34
CA LYS A 55 0.51 -30.30 -11.79
C LYS A 55 1.65 -29.37 -12.14
N TRP A 56 2.08 -28.54 -11.19
CA TRP A 56 3.05 -27.49 -11.44
C TRP A 56 4.21 -27.49 -10.45
N ASN A 57 5.41 -27.30 -10.93
CA ASN A 57 6.57 -26.94 -10.11
C ASN A 57 6.92 -25.47 -10.32
N ASN A 58 7.31 -24.80 -9.25
CA ASN A 58 7.90 -23.46 -9.34
C ASN A 58 9.24 -23.54 -10.07
N LEU A 59 9.38 -22.80 -11.16
CA LEU A 59 10.61 -22.73 -11.95
C LEU A 59 11.44 -21.51 -11.58
N ALA A 60 10.79 -20.38 -11.33
CA ALA A 60 11.46 -19.14 -10.91
C ALA A 60 10.51 -18.24 -10.12
N ASP A 61 11.04 -17.63 -9.08
CA ASP A 61 10.37 -16.55 -8.35
C ASP A 61 10.69 -15.21 -9.02
N GLY A 62 9.67 -14.43 -9.27
CA GLY A 62 9.72 -13.06 -9.73
C GLY A 62 8.62 -12.27 -9.04
N GLN A 63 8.45 -11.02 -9.42
CA GLN A 63 7.50 -10.10 -8.81
C GLN A 63 6.71 -9.38 -9.90
N GLU A 64 5.46 -9.05 -9.63
CA GLU A 64 4.62 -8.28 -10.54
C GLU A 64 4.07 -7.04 -9.84
N TRP A 65 4.42 -5.86 -10.36
CA TRP A 65 3.88 -4.59 -9.87
C TRP A 65 2.43 -4.41 -10.30
N LYS A 66 1.52 -4.21 -9.34
CA LYS A 66 0.07 -4.05 -9.54
C LYS A 66 -0.46 -2.64 -9.29
N SER A 67 0.41 -1.67 -9.07
CA SER A 67 0.03 -0.30 -8.69
C SER A 67 -0.59 -0.21 -7.30
N ASP A 68 -1.54 0.70 -7.09
CA ASP A 68 -2.24 0.83 -5.82
C ASP A 68 -3.12 -0.39 -5.54
N TRP A 69 -3.18 -0.78 -4.28
CA TRP A 69 -4.13 -1.80 -3.83
C TRP A 69 -5.57 -1.37 -4.15
N ALA A 70 -6.36 -2.29 -4.67
CA ALA A 70 -7.75 -2.05 -5.06
C ALA A 70 -8.69 -3.08 -4.41
N LEU A 71 -9.95 -2.66 -4.21
CA LEU A 71 -11.01 -3.51 -3.68
C LEU A 71 -11.39 -4.61 -4.66
N SER A 72 -11.89 -5.73 -4.13
CA SER A 72 -12.47 -6.84 -4.90
C SER A 72 -11.62 -7.28 -6.10
N THR A 73 -10.30 -7.15 -5.95
CA THR A 73 -9.30 -7.45 -6.99
C THR A 73 -8.59 -8.75 -6.66
N VAL A 74 -8.42 -9.60 -7.68
CA VAL A 74 -7.67 -10.86 -7.53
C VAL A 74 -6.19 -10.58 -7.54
N TYR A 75 -5.52 -10.91 -6.43
CA TYR A 75 -4.08 -10.86 -6.27
C TYR A 75 -3.49 -12.26 -6.18
N LYS A 76 -2.29 -12.40 -6.72
CA LYS A 76 -1.56 -13.66 -6.83
C LYS A 76 -0.27 -13.59 -6.01
N PRO A 77 0.33 -14.72 -5.63
CA PRO A 77 1.60 -14.71 -4.94
C PRO A 77 2.66 -13.90 -5.70
N ASN A 78 3.43 -13.10 -4.97
CA ASN A 78 4.45 -12.16 -5.45
C ASN A 78 3.92 -10.96 -6.26
N ASP A 79 2.61 -10.70 -6.28
CA ASP A 79 2.10 -9.42 -6.71
C ASP A 79 2.50 -8.36 -5.67
N ILE A 80 2.98 -7.20 -6.13
CA ILE A 80 3.35 -6.06 -5.29
C ILE A 80 2.33 -4.96 -5.48
N VAL A 81 1.86 -4.41 -4.38
CA VAL A 81 0.93 -3.27 -4.35
C VAL A 81 1.44 -2.16 -3.45
N LYS A 82 1.05 -0.93 -3.79
CA LYS A 82 1.16 0.21 -2.88
C LYS A 82 -0.14 0.36 -2.09
N TYR A 83 -0.04 0.51 -0.78
CA TYR A 83 -1.17 0.87 0.08
C TYR A 83 -0.74 1.93 1.10
N GLY A 84 -1.23 3.15 0.90
CA GLY A 84 -0.69 4.31 1.61
C GLY A 84 0.75 4.59 1.18
N SER A 85 1.62 4.77 2.15
CA SER A 85 3.07 4.95 1.98
C SER A 85 3.86 3.64 1.90
N LEU A 86 3.19 2.51 2.09
CA LEU A 86 3.82 1.20 2.24
C LEU A 86 3.66 0.36 0.97
N LEU A 87 4.66 -0.45 0.68
CA LEU A 87 4.59 -1.48 -0.35
C LEU A 87 4.42 -2.85 0.30
N TYR A 88 3.51 -3.63 -0.23
CA TYR A 88 3.21 -4.98 0.21
C TYR A 88 3.41 -5.99 -0.90
N VAL A 89 3.85 -7.19 -0.55
CA VAL A 89 3.89 -8.34 -1.44
C VAL A 89 2.84 -9.36 -1.03
N CYS A 90 2.05 -9.82 -1.99
CA CYS A 90 1.08 -10.87 -1.77
C CYS A 90 1.79 -12.19 -1.50
N ASN A 91 1.56 -12.79 -0.32
CA ASN A 91 2.11 -14.10 0.04
C ASN A 91 1.16 -15.25 -0.31
N THR A 92 -0.14 -14.99 -0.34
CA THR A 92 -1.19 -15.99 -0.61
C THR A 92 -2.21 -15.42 -1.59
N GLY A 93 -2.46 -16.13 -2.70
CA GLY A 93 -3.46 -15.72 -3.69
C GLY A 93 -4.86 -15.58 -3.07
N HIS A 94 -5.52 -14.47 -3.36
CA HIS A 94 -6.86 -14.16 -2.82
C HIS A 94 -7.55 -13.07 -3.64
N THR A 95 -8.83 -12.87 -3.38
CA THR A 95 -9.54 -11.66 -3.79
C THR A 95 -9.56 -10.71 -2.61
N SER A 96 -9.11 -9.47 -2.82
CA SER A 96 -9.07 -8.45 -1.77
C SER A 96 -10.47 -8.10 -1.26
N ALA A 97 -10.52 -7.58 -0.03
CA ALA A 97 -11.74 -7.16 0.62
C ALA A 97 -12.53 -6.14 -0.22
N SER A 98 -13.83 -6.09 -0.02
CA SER A 98 -14.75 -5.18 -0.71
C SER A 98 -15.07 -3.92 0.11
N SER A 99 -14.49 -3.77 1.31
CA SER A 99 -14.71 -2.61 2.19
C SER A 99 -13.62 -1.56 2.03
N THR A 100 -14.03 -0.30 1.90
CA THR A 100 -13.13 0.85 1.83
C THR A 100 -12.67 1.36 3.18
N SER A 101 -13.38 1.02 4.26
CA SER A 101 -13.09 1.57 5.60
C SER A 101 -11.79 1.03 6.19
N ASP A 102 -11.50 -0.26 5.97
CA ASP A 102 -10.31 -0.92 6.53
C ASP A 102 -9.31 -1.39 5.48
N GLY A 103 -9.72 -1.45 4.20
CA GLY A 103 -8.82 -1.70 3.08
C GLY A 103 -8.01 -2.99 3.20
N LEU A 104 -6.70 -2.92 2.89
CA LEU A 104 -5.77 -4.05 2.92
C LEU A 104 -5.67 -4.70 4.30
N GLU A 105 -5.95 -3.94 5.36
CA GLU A 105 -5.86 -4.45 6.74
C GLU A 105 -6.84 -5.61 7.01
N LEU A 106 -7.95 -5.72 6.28
CA LEU A 106 -8.86 -6.87 6.39
C LEU A 106 -8.24 -8.17 5.88
N ASP A 107 -7.32 -8.05 4.93
CA ASP A 107 -6.62 -9.17 4.31
C ASP A 107 -5.15 -9.26 4.73
N GLN A 108 -4.76 -8.59 5.82
CA GLN A 108 -3.36 -8.39 6.22
C GLN A 108 -2.56 -9.71 6.29
N SER A 109 -3.18 -10.82 6.67
CA SER A 109 -2.52 -12.13 6.70
C SER A 109 -2.08 -12.66 5.32
N LYS A 110 -2.57 -12.05 4.22
CA LYS A 110 -2.23 -12.39 2.83
C LYS A 110 -1.11 -11.54 2.25
N TRP A 111 -0.61 -10.60 3.04
CA TRP A 111 0.37 -9.62 2.62
C TRP A 111 1.56 -9.57 3.55
N ASP A 112 2.74 -9.52 3.01
CA ASP A 112 3.97 -9.21 3.74
C ASP A 112 4.39 -7.78 3.41
N LEU A 113 4.84 -7.04 4.42
CA LEU A 113 5.40 -5.71 4.22
C LEU A 113 6.71 -5.83 3.44
N TRP A 114 6.78 -5.16 2.27
CA TRP A 114 7.98 -5.13 1.45
C TRP A 114 8.93 -4.00 1.85
N THR A 115 8.39 -2.78 1.89
CA THR A 115 9.16 -1.58 2.26
C THR A 115 8.24 -0.50 2.79
N GLU A 116 8.82 0.34 3.64
CA GLU A 116 8.16 1.50 4.22
C GLU A 116 8.58 2.77 3.48
N GLY A 117 7.67 3.72 3.42
CA GLY A 117 7.89 5.04 2.87
C GLY A 117 7.03 6.06 3.58
N PHE A 118 7.06 7.30 3.12
CA PHE A 118 6.19 8.38 3.60
C PHE A 118 5.29 8.85 2.45
N ASP A 119 4.06 9.23 2.78
CA ASP A 119 3.10 9.77 1.81
C ASP A 119 2.65 11.16 2.22
N TRP A 120 2.97 12.17 1.40
CA TRP A 120 2.55 13.54 1.64
C TRP A 120 1.08 13.74 1.31
N LYS A 121 0.27 14.09 2.32
CA LYS A 121 -1.19 14.30 2.21
C LYS A 121 -1.60 15.76 2.13
N GLY A 122 -0.67 16.69 2.16
CA GLY A 122 -0.98 18.12 2.18
C GLY A 122 -1.37 18.61 3.57
N VAL A 123 -2.31 19.54 3.63
CA VAL A 123 -2.82 20.09 4.91
C VAL A 123 -3.76 19.07 5.56
N TRP A 124 -3.63 18.92 6.87
CA TRP A 124 -4.55 18.09 7.66
C TRP A 124 -6.02 18.48 7.40
N GLY A 125 -6.88 17.50 7.21
CA GLY A 125 -8.31 17.67 6.96
C GLY A 125 -9.16 16.94 7.99
N VAL A 126 -10.38 17.46 8.24
CA VAL A 126 -11.38 16.80 9.09
C VAL A 126 -11.96 15.57 8.40
N SER A 127 -12.41 14.60 9.20
CA SER A 127 -13.08 13.38 8.71
C SER A 127 -12.35 12.69 7.56
N THR A 128 -11.03 12.82 7.54
CA THR A 128 -10.14 12.27 6.50
C THR A 128 -9.47 11.01 7.02
N ARG A 129 -9.45 9.95 6.20
CA ARG A 129 -8.77 8.71 6.52
C ARG A 129 -7.26 8.87 6.35
N TYR A 130 -6.51 8.66 7.42
CA TYR A 130 -5.05 8.63 7.42
C TYR A 130 -4.52 7.23 7.73
N LYS A 131 -3.40 6.90 7.11
CA LYS A 131 -2.68 5.63 7.27
C LYS A 131 -1.34 5.88 7.94
N VAL A 132 -0.74 4.83 8.46
CA VAL A 132 0.61 4.89 9.04
C VAL A 132 1.59 5.46 8.01
N ASN A 133 2.48 6.35 8.45
CA ASN A 133 3.47 7.08 7.65
C ASN A 133 2.89 8.12 6.67
N ASP A 134 1.59 8.45 6.73
CA ASP A 134 1.08 9.65 6.08
C ASP A 134 1.64 10.89 6.79
N ILE A 135 2.11 11.88 6.02
CA ILE A 135 2.60 13.17 6.52
C ILE A 135 1.60 14.26 6.17
N VAL A 136 1.27 15.10 7.13
CA VAL A 136 0.39 16.25 6.96
C VAL A 136 1.04 17.53 7.48
N ALA A 137 0.67 18.67 6.89
CA ALA A 137 0.92 19.98 7.49
C ALA A 137 -0.25 20.38 8.39
N TYR A 138 0.05 20.85 9.58
CA TYR A 138 -0.94 21.42 10.49
C TYR A 138 -0.31 22.55 11.31
N GLY A 139 -0.79 23.78 11.12
CA GLY A 139 -0.06 24.94 11.56
C GLY A 139 1.27 25.05 10.83
N GLY A 140 2.31 25.49 11.52
CA GLY A 140 3.67 25.53 10.97
C GLY A 140 4.41 24.20 10.97
N ASP A 141 3.84 23.17 11.58
CA ASP A 141 4.49 21.89 11.80
C ASP A 141 4.04 20.82 10.81
N LEU A 142 4.91 19.83 10.57
CA LEU A 142 4.60 18.60 9.88
C LEU A 142 4.41 17.46 10.88
N TYR A 143 3.38 16.67 10.69
CA TYR A 143 3.04 15.54 11.55
C TYR A 143 3.03 14.23 10.76
N LEU A 144 3.53 13.18 11.39
CA LEU A 144 3.56 11.81 10.90
C LEU A 144 2.44 11.02 11.58
N CYS A 145 1.59 10.38 10.79
CA CYS A 145 0.58 9.47 11.30
C CYS A 145 1.24 8.18 11.79
N THR A 146 1.09 7.86 13.07
CA THR A 146 1.64 6.65 13.70
C THR A 146 0.62 5.53 13.83
N GLU A 147 -0.68 5.87 13.79
CA GLU A 147 -1.77 4.92 13.88
C GLU A 147 -2.87 5.28 12.87
N LYS A 148 -3.28 4.31 12.06
CA LYS A 148 -4.36 4.51 11.08
C LYS A 148 -5.66 4.93 11.77
N HIS A 149 -6.28 5.98 11.28
CA HIS A 149 -7.54 6.50 11.82
C HIS A 149 -8.28 7.38 10.83
N THR A 150 -9.51 7.72 11.16
CA THR A 150 -10.22 8.84 10.53
C THR A 150 -10.12 10.03 11.47
N SER A 151 -9.62 11.15 10.98
CA SER A 151 -9.43 12.37 11.78
C SER A 151 -10.75 12.91 12.32
N ALA A 152 -10.67 13.66 13.42
CA ALA A 152 -11.82 14.28 14.04
C ALA A 152 -12.62 15.15 13.06
N ALA A 153 -13.92 15.26 13.31
CA ALA A 153 -14.83 16.06 12.48
C ALA A 153 -14.81 17.57 12.86
N SER A 154 -14.14 17.92 13.96
CA SER A 154 -14.07 19.30 14.46
C SER A 154 -12.89 20.04 13.86
N THR A 155 -13.15 21.22 13.30
CA THR A 155 -12.12 22.15 12.83
C THR A 155 -11.59 23.06 13.95
N SER A 156 -12.35 23.21 15.06
CA SER A 156 -11.97 24.11 16.15
C SER A 156 -10.79 23.58 16.96
N ASP A 157 -10.76 22.28 17.18
CA ASP A 157 -9.69 21.62 17.97
C ASP A 157 -8.70 20.86 17.07
N GLY A 158 -9.10 20.58 15.83
CA GLY A 158 -8.22 20.08 14.78
C GLY A 158 -7.49 18.79 15.13
N LEU A 159 -6.21 18.70 14.73
CA LEU A 159 -5.33 17.56 14.95
C LEU A 159 -5.13 17.26 16.43
N GLU A 160 -5.26 18.28 17.30
CA GLU A 160 -5.08 18.12 18.76
C GLU A 160 -6.02 17.07 19.37
N LEU A 161 -7.22 16.86 18.79
CA LEU A 161 -8.15 15.81 19.24
C LEU A 161 -7.62 14.40 19.00
N ASP A 162 -6.80 14.23 17.97
CA ASP A 162 -6.22 12.94 17.57
C ASP A 162 -4.72 12.86 17.91
N ASN A 163 -4.21 13.77 18.77
CA ASN A 163 -2.79 13.98 19.01
C ASN A 163 -2.01 12.68 19.32
N ALA A 164 -2.62 11.71 20.00
CA ALA A 164 -1.98 10.44 20.33
C ALA A 164 -1.64 9.58 19.10
N LYS A 165 -2.18 9.93 17.91
CA LYS A 165 -1.98 9.20 16.64
C LYS A 165 -1.01 9.89 15.69
N TRP A 166 -0.38 10.97 16.18
CA TRP A 166 0.52 11.79 15.41
C TRP A 166 1.82 12.04 16.17
N ASP A 167 2.93 11.88 15.48
CA ASP A 167 4.24 12.36 15.94
C ASP A 167 4.63 13.60 15.16
N THR A 168 5.33 14.53 15.83
CA THR A 168 5.92 15.68 15.13
C THR A 168 7.03 15.19 14.22
N PHE A 169 6.86 15.36 12.91
CA PHE A 169 7.86 14.99 11.90
C PHE A 169 8.90 16.11 11.71
N ALA A 170 8.42 17.36 11.59
CA ALA A 170 9.28 18.52 11.50
C ALA A 170 8.57 19.75 12.06
N ARG A 171 9.32 20.64 12.69
CA ARG A 171 8.79 21.90 13.19
C ARG A 171 9.11 23.02 12.21
N GLY A 172 8.16 23.90 11.99
CA GLY A 172 8.29 25.05 11.12
C GLY A 172 7.49 26.22 11.65
N LEU A 173 7.36 27.27 10.86
CA LEU A 173 6.59 28.47 11.17
C LEU A 173 5.61 28.74 10.02
N GLU A 174 4.36 29.09 10.35
CA GLU A 174 3.35 29.46 9.37
C GLU A 174 3.02 30.96 9.47
N TRP A 175 3.26 31.72 8.39
CA TRP A 175 2.88 33.12 8.34
C TRP A 175 1.38 33.27 8.11
N ARG A 176 0.67 33.86 9.11
CA ARG A 176 -0.78 34.04 9.11
C ARG A 176 -1.22 35.48 8.79
N GLY A 177 -0.29 36.37 8.50
CA GLY A 177 -0.61 37.77 8.24
C GLY A 177 -0.81 38.60 9.50
N ASN A 178 -1.74 39.58 9.44
CA ASN A 178 -2.07 40.39 10.60
C ASN A 178 -2.94 39.62 11.60
N TRP A 179 -2.71 39.88 12.91
CA TRP A 179 -3.58 39.32 13.93
C TRP A 179 -5.03 39.81 13.77
N THR A 180 -5.98 38.88 13.92
CA THR A 180 -7.41 39.16 13.90
C THR A 180 -8.09 38.49 15.10
N ALA A 181 -9.04 39.18 15.72
CA ALA A 181 -9.83 38.62 16.82
C ALA A 181 -10.67 37.42 16.35
N THR A 182 -10.99 36.50 17.26
CA THR A 182 -11.82 35.31 17.03
C THR A 182 -11.30 34.37 15.92
N THR A 183 -10.01 34.47 15.64
CA THR A 183 -9.30 33.57 14.72
C THR A 183 -8.55 32.50 15.48
N ARG A 184 -8.65 31.25 15.06
CA ARG A 184 -7.87 30.14 15.63
C ARG A 184 -6.42 30.28 15.20
N TYR A 185 -5.52 30.42 16.17
CA TYR A 185 -4.08 30.34 16.00
C TYR A 185 -3.55 29.06 16.61
N ARG A 186 -2.57 28.48 15.94
CA ARG A 186 -1.92 27.24 16.34
C ARG A 186 -0.51 27.52 16.80
N ILE A 187 0.09 26.58 17.50
CA ILE A 187 1.51 26.67 17.83
C ILE A 187 2.35 26.88 16.57
N ASN A 188 3.36 27.75 16.66
CA ASN A 188 4.24 28.16 15.55
C ASN A 188 3.58 29.03 14.44
N ASP A 189 2.29 29.39 14.57
CA ASP A 189 1.74 30.45 13.72
C ASP A 189 2.46 31.78 14.02
N VAL A 190 2.82 32.48 12.95
CA VAL A 190 3.50 33.77 13.00
C VAL A 190 2.53 34.87 12.53
N ILE A 191 2.32 35.87 13.35
CA ILE A 191 1.40 36.97 13.05
C ILE A 191 2.08 38.33 13.22
N LYS A 192 1.52 39.35 12.62
CA LYS A 192 1.91 40.74 12.83
C LYS A 192 0.83 41.48 13.64
N TYR A 193 1.23 42.18 14.70
CA TYR A 193 0.36 43.03 15.47
C TYR A 193 1.11 44.26 16.00
N GLY A 194 0.55 45.46 15.83
CA GLY A 194 1.13 46.70 16.33
C GLY A 194 2.55 46.99 15.83
N GLY A 195 2.90 46.56 14.61
CA GLY A 195 4.23 46.76 14.04
C GLY A 195 5.27 45.70 14.45
N GLN A 196 4.91 44.78 15.32
CA GLN A 196 5.76 43.66 15.77
C GLN A 196 5.29 42.33 15.22
N VAL A 197 6.18 41.34 15.20
CA VAL A 197 5.92 39.97 14.78
C VAL A 197 5.93 39.07 16.02
N TYR A 198 4.93 38.22 16.13
CA TYR A 198 4.75 37.29 17.24
C TYR A 198 4.65 35.86 16.73
N VAL A 199 5.18 34.93 17.51
CA VAL A 199 5.00 33.48 17.28
C VAL A 199 4.03 32.95 18.33
N CYS A 200 3.01 32.23 17.90
CA CYS A 200 2.06 31.57 18.77
C CYS A 200 2.76 30.41 19.50
N ASN A 201 2.78 30.43 20.83
CA ASN A 201 3.41 29.38 21.62
C ASN A 201 2.40 28.37 22.21
N ALA A 202 1.10 28.64 22.11
CA ALA A 202 0.02 27.76 22.53
C ALA A 202 -1.22 27.99 21.64
N GLY A 203 -1.85 26.94 21.19
CA GLY A 203 -3.07 27.07 20.37
C GLY A 203 -4.19 27.76 21.12
N HIS A 204 -4.83 28.77 20.50
CA HIS A 204 -5.95 29.55 21.06
C HIS A 204 -6.81 30.17 19.96
N THR A 205 -7.96 30.68 20.36
CA THR A 205 -8.85 31.48 19.52
C THR A 205 -8.99 32.88 20.08
#